data_c6736b2b2bfdd9c33cdefc4e51eff678
#
_entry.id   c6736b2b2bfdd9c33cdefc4e51eff678
#
_cell.length_a   1.000
_cell.length_b   1.000
_cell.length_c   1.000
_cell.angle_alpha   90.00
_cell.angle_beta   90.00
_cell.angle_gamma   90.00
#
_symmetry.space_group_name_H-M   'P 1'
#
loop_
_entity.id
_entity.type
_entity.pdbx_description
1 polymer ?
#
loop_
_entity_poly.entity_id
_entity_poly.type
_entity_poly.pdbx_seq_one_letter_code
_entity_poly.pdbx_strand_id
1 'polypeptide(L)'
;VNADVGPFHLDDYVAYVQEFIRHIGPEVNVISVCQPTVPVLAAISLLASNGEFTPRTMTMMGGPIDARRSPTAVNNLAMNKSHNWFESNVIYRVPVNYPGAGRRVYPGFLQHSGFVAMNPDRHLSSHYDYFLDLVRGDDDSVEGHREFYDEYNAVLDMPAEYYLDTIKTVFQDFALVNGTWQVNGQLVRPRDIQTT
;
A
#
# COMPACT_ATOMS: atom_id res chain seq x y z
N VAL A 1 6.09 12.94 -6.57
CA VAL A 1 5.29 13.05 -7.81
C VAL A 1 4.91 14.50 -8.00
N ASN A 2 5.27 15.11 -9.14
CA ASN A 2 4.96 16.51 -9.46
C ASN A 2 3.47 16.68 -9.79
N ALA A 3 2.94 17.88 -9.58
CA ALA A 3 1.56 18.22 -9.95
C ALA A 3 1.29 18.06 -11.45
N ASP A 4 2.33 18.25 -12.27
CA ASP A 4 2.26 18.16 -13.75
C ASP A 4 1.93 16.74 -14.27
N VAL A 5 2.15 15.71 -13.45
CA VAL A 5 1.82 14.31 -13.80
C VAL A 5 0.31 14.04 -13.71
N GLY A 6 -0.45 14.97 -13.12
CA GLY A 6 -1.88 14.82 -12.91
C GLY A 6 -2.23 14.03 -11.65
N PRO A 7 -3.53 13.77 -11.43
CA PRO A 7 -4.01 12.95 -10.32
C PRO A 7 -3.55 11.48 -10.48
N PHE A 8 -3.48 10.77 -9.35
CA PHE A 8 -3.16 9.35 -9.33
C PHE A 8 -4.11 8.64 -8.35
N HIS A 9 -5.02 7.87 -8.90
CA HIS A 9 -6.08 7.17 -8.19
C HIS A 9 -5.76 5.69 -7.94
N LEU A 10 -6.59 5.00 -7.17
CA LEU A 10 -6.49 3.56 -6.97
C LEU A 10 -6.67 2.79 -8.29
N ASP A 11 -7.52 3.29 -9.18
CA ASP A 11 -7.73 2.72 -10.51
C ASP A 11 -6.47 2.80 -11.39
N ASP A 12 -5.71 3.90 -11.27
CA ASP A 12 -4.43 4.05 -11.97
C ASP A 12 -3.40 3.04 -11.48
N TYR A 13 -3.35 2.79 -10.16
CA TYR A 13 -2.47 1.77 -9.60
C TYR A 13 -2.81 0.38 -10.16
N VAL A 14 -4.08 0.03 -10.22
CA VAL A 14 -4.55 -1.23 -10.81
C VAL A 14 -4.12 -1.32 -12.28
N ALA A 15 -4.29 -0.24 -13.05
CA ALA A 15 -3.88 -0.18 -14.45
C ALA A 15 -2.36 -0.37 -14.61
N TYR A 16 -1.53 0.27 -13.79
CA TYR A 16 -0.08 0.07 -13.81
C TYR A 16 0.32 -1.38 -13.54
N VAL A 17 -0.32 -2.04 -12.56
CA VAL A 17 -0.05 -3.46 -12.29
C VAL A 17 -0.38 -4.32 -13.50
N GLN A 18 -1.49 -4.07 -14.19
CA GLN A 18 -1.84 -4.76 -15.42
C GLN A 18 -0.79 -4.53 -16.52
N GLU A 19 -0.33 -3.29 -16.70
CA GLU A 19 0.71 -2.97 -17.68
C GLU A 19 2.04 -3.66 -17.37
N PHE A 20 2.44 -3.72 -16.10
CA PHE A 20 3.65 -4.45 -15.71
C PHE A 20 3.53 -5.95 -16.03
N ILE A 21 2.40 -6.56 -15.73
CA ILE A 21 2.14 -7.97 -16.06
C ILE A 21 2.19 -8.19 -17.56
N ARG A 22 1.54 -7.33 -18.36
CA ARG A 22 1.57 -7.41 -19.82
C ARG A 22 2.97 -7.24 -20.40
N HIS A 23 3.75 -6.32 -19.83
CA HIS A 23 5.12 -6.03 -20.27
C HIS A 23 6.08 -7.19 -20.01
N ILE A 24 5.99 -7.83 -18.83
CA ILE A 24 6.86 -8.95 -18.46
C ILE A 24 6.44 -10.23 -19.18
N GLY A 25 5.14 -10.45 -19.36
CA GLY A 25 4.58 -11.59 -20.08
C GLY A 25 4.02 -12.70 -19.19
N PRO A 26 3.48 -13.78 -19.80
CA PRO A 26 2.67 -14.79 -19.11
C PRO A 26 3.44 -15.66 -18.11
N GLU A 27 4.76 -15.72 -18.19
CA GLU A 27 5.59 -16.49 -17.24
C GLU A 27 5.90 -15.74 -15.94
N VAL A 28 5.36 -14.52 -15.77
CA VAL A 28 5.59 -13.72 -14.57
C VAL A 28 5.00 -14.40 -13.33
N ASN A 29 5.75 -14.34 -12.22
CA ASN A 29 5.25 -14.70 -10.91
C ASN A 29 5.05 -13.41 -10.12
N VAL A 30 3.88 -13.26 -9.50
CA VAL A 30 3.52 -12.06 -8.75
C VAL A 30 3.52 -12.37 -7.26
N ILE A 31 4.25 -11.56 -6.49
CA ILE A 31 4.23 -11.55 -5.03
C ILE A 31 3.77 -10.17 -4.60
N SER A 32 2.72 -10.11 -3.81
CA SER A 32 2.23 -8.86 -3.21
C SER A 32 2.13 -8.99 -1.70
N VAL A 33 2.60 -7.97 -0.99
CA VAL A 33 2.70 -7.98 0.47
C VAL A 33 1.89 -6.83 1.04
N CYS A 34 1.12 -7.08 2.10
CA CYS A 34 0.35 -6.10 2.82
C CYS A 34 -0.76 -5.44 1.97
N GLN A 35 -0.99 -4.13 2.09
CA GLN A 35 -2.07 -3.40 1.42
C GLN A 35 -2.11 -3.57 -0.12
N PRO A 36 -0.99 -3.60 -0.86
CA PRO A 36 -0.98 -3.84 -2.30
C PRO A 36 -1.65 -5.14 -2.77
N THR A 37 -1.85 -6.11 -1.90
CA THR A 37 -2.53 -7.37 -2.26
C THR A 37 -3.92 -7.13 -2.85
N VAL A 38 -4.64 -6.12 -2.36
CA VAL A 38 -6.01 -5.82 -2.80
C VAL A 38 -6.05 -5.31 -4.24
N PRO A 39 -5.33 -4.23 -4.61
CA PRO A 39 -5.32 -3.76 -6.00
C PRO A 39 -4.60 -4.73 -6.97
N VAL A 40 -3.63 -5.52 -6.51
CA VAL A 40 -3.00 -6.57 -7.32
C VAL A 40 -4.01 -7.68 -7.66
N LEU A 41 -4.79 -8.12 -6.67
CA LEU A 41 -5.87 -9.09 -6.91
C LEU A 41 -6.91 -8.52 -7.89
N ALA A 42 -7.26 -7.24 -7.77
CA ALA A 42 -8.16 -6.59 -8.72
C ALA A 42 -7.58 -6.56 -10.13
N ALA A 43 -6.31 -6.20 -10.28
CA ALA A 43 -5.63 -6.15 -11.58
C ALA A 43 -5.65 -7.51 -12.29
N ILE A 44 -5.30 -8.57 -11.57
CA ILE A 44 -5.28 -9.94 -12.11
C ILE A 44 -6.70 -10.43 -12.42
N SER A 45 -7.68 -10.08 -11.56
CA SER A 45 -9.09 -10.40 -11.80
C SER A 45 -9.60 -9.79 -13.11
N LEU A 46 -9.24 -8.54 -13.38
CA LEU A 46 -9.65 -7.83 -14.59
C LEU A 46 -8.98 -8.41 -15.84
N LEU A 47 -7.68 -8.76 -15.77
CA LEU A 47 -7.02 -9.49 -16.87
C LEU A 47 -7.76 -10.80 -17.18
N ALA A 48 -8.07 -11.59 -16.15
CA ALA A 48 -8.81 -12.83 -16.30
C ALA A 48 -10.21 -12.61 -16.89
N SER A 49 -10.96 -11.63 -16.39
CA SER A 49 -12.29 -11.28 -16.88
C SER A 49 -12.30 -10.85 -18.35
N ASN A 50 -11.20 -10.27 -18.82
CA ASN A 50 -11.02 -9.83 -20.21
C ASN A 50 -10.49 -10.94 -21.14
N GLY A 51 -10.23 -12.14 -20.61
CA GLY A 51 -9.63 -13.24 -21.38
C GLY A 51 -8.16 -13.00 -21.74
N GLU A 52 -7.49 -12.08 -21.05
CA GLU A 52 -6.05 -11.86 -21.17
C GLU A 52 -5.29 -12.93 -20.37
N PHE A 53 -4.00 -13.09 -20.65
CA PHE A 53 -3.17 -13.97 -19.83
C PHE A 53 -3.03 -13.39 -18.40
N THR A 54 -2.99 -14.29 -17.43
CA THR A 54 -2.74 -13.98 -16.03
C THR A 54 -1.32 -14.42 -15.65
N PRO A 55 -0.77 -13.93 -14.55
CA PRO A 55 0.51 -14.42 -14.04
C PRO A 55 0.49 -15.94 -13.84
N ARG A 56 1.64 -16.56 -13.99
CA ARG A 56 1.81 -18.00 -13.73
C ARG A 56 1.46 -18.37 -12.30
N THR A 57 1.87 -17.55 -11.33
CA THR A 57 1.51 -17.68 -9.91
C THR A 57 1.20 -16.32 -9.31
N MET A 58 0.36 -16.32 -8.27
CA MET A 58 0.03 -15.15 -7.49
C MET A 58 0.15 -15.50 -5.99
N THR A 59 1.11 -14.90 -5.31
CA THR A 59 1.31 -15.03 -3.86
C THR A 59 0.89 -13.75 -3.17
N MET A 60 -0.07 -13.85 -2.26
CA MET A 60 -0.57 -12.72 -1.47
C MET A 60 -0.23 -12.93 0.00
N MET A 61 0.46 -11.96 0.61
CA MET A 61 0.97 -12.06 1.98
C MET A 61 0.40 -10.94 2.86
N GLY A 62 -0.39 -11.31 3.86
CA GLY A 62 -0.82 -10.43 4.95
C GLY A 62 -1.66 -9.21 4.53
N GLY A 63 -2.40 -9.28 3.43
CA GLY A 63 -3.18 -8.17 2.92
C GLY A 63 -4.61 -8.08 3.45
N PRO A 64 -5.19 -6.87 3.46
CA PRO A 64 -6.53 -6.62 3.98
C PRO A 64 -7.63 -6.96 2.95
N ILE A 65 -7.69 -8.21 2.50
CA ILE A 65 -8.71 -8.67 1.54
C ILE A 65 -10.12 -8.48 2.13
N ASP A 66 -10.31 -8.87 3.40
CA ASP A 66 -11.46 -8.46 4.21
C ASP A 66 -10.96 -7.85 5.52
N ALA A 67 -10.85 -6.54 5.55
CA ALA A 67 -10.32 -5.79 6.70
C ALA A 67 -11.14 -5.98 8.01
N ARG A 68 -12.32 -6.58 7.93
CA ARG A 68 -13.17 -6.88 9.09
C ARG A 68 -12.77 -8.17 9.83
N ARG A 69 -12.05 -9.08 9.15
CA ARG A 69 -11.76 -10.44 9.69
C ARG A 69 -10.64 -10.48 10.71
N SER A 70 -9.66 -9.61 10.58
CA SER A 70 -8.56 -9.49 11.55
C SER A 70 -8.18 -8.00 11.67
N PRO A 71 -9.05 -7.17 12.27
CA PRO A 71 -8.87 -5.74 12.27
C PRO A 71 -7.68 -5.31 13.11
N THR A 72 -6.76 -4.57 12.49
CA THR A 72 -5.69 -3.85 13.17
C THR A 72 -6.20 -2.51 13.72
N ALA A 73 -5.38 -1.80 14.50
CA ALA A 73 -5.70 -0.45 14.96
C ALA A 73 -5.99 0.50 13.79
N VAL A 74 -5.26 0.36 12.66
CA VAL A 74 -5.47 1.15 11.45
C VAL A 74 -6.81 0.82 10.80
N ASN A 75 -7.18 -0.46 10.70
CA ASN A 75 -8.47 -0.87 10.16
C ASN A 75 -9.63 -0.33 11.01
N ASN A 76 -9.50 -0.40 12.35
CA ASN A 76 -10.49 0.15 13.27
C ASN A 76 -10.63 1.66 13.12
N LEU A 77 -9.52 2.39 12.96
CA LEU A 77 -9.54 3.82 12.68
C LEU A 77 -10.30 4.13 11.39
N ALA A 78 -10.02 3.40 10.31
CA ALA A 78 -10.66 3.57 9.02
C ALA A 78 -12.18 3.32 9.07
N MET A 79 -12.63 2.32 9.84
CA MET A 79 -14.05 2.02 10.04
C MET A 79 -14.77 3.03 10.94
N ASN A 80 -14.07 3.62 11.92
CA ASN A 80 -14.67 4.50 12.92
C ASN A 80 -14.65 5.98 12.56
N LYS A 81 -13.89 6.38 11.53
CA LYS A 81 -13.81 7.76 11.07
C LYS A 81 -14.45 7.92 9.70
N SER A 82 -15.09 9.07 9.46
CA SER A 82 -15.65 9.37 8.14
C SER A 82 -14.56 9.60 7.10
N HIS A 83 -14.88 9.40 5.84
CA HIS A 83 -13.98 9.75 4.73
C HIS A 83 -13.52 11.23 4.80
N ASN A 84 -14.43 12.13 5.08
CA ASN A 84 -14.13 13.57 5.24
C ASN A 84 -13.16 13.83 6.41
N TRP A 85 -13.21 13.02 7.47
CA TRP A 85 -12.25 13.14 8.56
C TRP A 85 -10.82 12.86 8.06
N PHE A 86 -10.62 11.81 7.25
CA PHE A 86 -9.32 11.51 6.67
C PHE A 86 -8.84 12.65 5.77
N GLU A 87 -9.71 13.15 4.90
CA GLU A 87 -9.38 14.28 4.03
C GLU A 87 -8.93 15.52 4.81
N SER A 88 -9.59 15.82 5.93
CA SER A 88 -9.33 17.04 6.71
C SER A 88 -8.17 16.92 7.69
N ASN A 89 -7.80 15.70 8.13
CA ASN A 89 -6.85 15.51 9.23
C ASN A 89 -5.51 14.89 8.81
N VAL A 90 -5.47 14.15 7.69
CA VAL A 90 -4.26 13.44 7.27
C VAL A 90 -3.73 13.82 5.90
N ILE A 91 -4.50 14.61 5.13
CA ILE A 91 -4.04 15.11 3.83
C ILE A 91 -3.44 16.49 4.00
N TYR A 92 -2.22 16.63 3.51
CA TYR A 92 -1.44 17.87 3.55
C TYR A 92 -1.05 18.31 2.15
N ARG A 93 -0.55 19.54 2.04
CA ARG A 93 0.05 20.04 0.81
C ARG A 93 1.57 20.02 0.94
N VAL A 94 2.23 19.54 -0.10
CA VAL A 94 3.69 19.60 -0.20
C VAL A 94 4.15 21.05 -0.09
N PRO A 95 5.08 21.37 0.82
CA PRO A 95 5.58 22.73 1.00
C PRO A 95 6.31 23.27 -0.25
N VAL A 96 6.37 24.60 -0.36
CA VAL A 96 6.90 25.28 -1.56
C VAL A 96 8.37 25.00 -1.85
N ASN A 97 9.15 24.57 -0.85
CA ASN A 97 10.60 24.30 -0.97
C ASN A 97 10.90 22.89 -1.49
N TYR A 98 9.87 22.06 -1.72
CA TYR A 98 10.07 20.67 -2.16
C TYR A 98 9.52 20.44 -3.56
N PRO A 99 10.09 19.49 -4.32
CA PRO A 99 9.50 19.05 -5.57
C PRO A 99 8.05 18.58 -5.37
N GLY A 100 7.15 19.00 -6.26
CA GLY A 100 5.73 18.72 -6.13
C GLY A 100 4.96 19.68 -5.23
N ALA A 101 5.53 20.87 -4.94
CA ALA A 101 4.89 21.93 -4.15
C ALA A 101 3.40 22.12 -4.47
N GLY A 102 2.58 22.22 -3.44
CA GLY A 102 1.13 22.40 -3.57
C GLY A 102 0.32 21.13 -3.83
N ARG A 103 0.95 20.01 -4.21
CA ARG A 103 0.26 18.73 -4.37
C ARG A 103 -0.34 18.26 -3.04
N ARG A 104 -1.54 17.74 -3.09
CA ARG A 104 -2.18 17.10 -1.94
C ARG A 104 -1.63 15.69 -1.78
N VAL A 105 -1.19 15.36 -0.57
CA VAL A 105 -0.57 14.07 -0.26
C VAL A 105 -0.99 13.57 1.12
N TYR A 106 -0.94 12.25 1.31
CA TYR A 106 -0.80 11.63 2.62
C TYR A 106 0.70 11.53 2.91
N PRO A 107 1.25 12.33 3.84
CA PRO A 107 2.69 12.48 4.01
C PRO A 107 3.39 11.22 4.51
N GLY A 108 4.59 10.96 4.01
CA GLY A 108 5.42 9.84 4.45
C GLY A 108 5.70 9.84 5.94
N PHE A 109 5.93 11.01 6.56
CA PHE A 109 6.17 11.08 8.00
C PHE A 109 4.97 10.63 8.85
N LEU A 110 3.73 10.86 8.40
CA LEU A 110 2.54 10.35 9.09
C LEU A 110 2.39 8.83 8.91
N GLN A 111 2.71 8.32 7.73
CA GLN A 111 2.72 6.87 7.47
C GLN A 111 3.74 6.19 8.39
N HIS A 112 4.97 6.71 8.43
CA HIS A 112 6.03 6.22 9.29
C HIS A 112 5.63 6.25 10.77
N SER A 113 5.05 7.36 11.24
CA SER A 113 4.54 7.47 12.61
C SER A 113 3.48 6.41 12.92
N GLY A 114 2.61 6.12 11.96
CA GLY A 114 1.61 5.05 12.07
C GLY A 114 2.25 3.66 12.18
N PHE A 115 3.28 3.38 11.39
CA PHE A 115 4.01 2.10 11.45
C PHE A 115 4.71 1.90 12.79
N VAL A 116 5.39 2.92 13.29
CA VAL A 116 6.04 2.87 14.62
C VAL A 116 4.99 2.67 15.72
N ALA A 117 3.87 3.37 15.64
CA ALA A 117 2.78 3.26 16.63
C ALA A 117 2.10 1.90 16.68
N MET A 118 2.22 1.07 15.64
CA MET A 118 1.68 -0.30 15.65
C MET A 118 2.49 -1.24 16.55
N ASN A 119 3.79 -1.01 16.74
CA ASN A 119 4.64 -1.83 17.60
C ASN A 119 5.82 -1.02 18.18
N PRO A 120 5.56 -0.04 19.04
CA PRO A 120 6.57 0.89 19.55
C PRO A 120 7.66 0.19 20.38
N ASP A 121 7.28 -0.82 21.17
CA ASP A 121 8.21 -1.54 22.04
C ASP A 121 9.28 -2.28 21.23
N ARG A 122 8.89 -2.85 20.09
CA ARG A 122 9.83 -3.51 19.19
C ARG A 122 10.86 -2.54 18.62
N HIS A 123 10.43 -1.36 18.22
CA HIS A 123 11.34 -0.33 17.71
C HIS A 123 12.30 0.14 18.79
N LEU A 124 11.80 0.38 20.01
CA LEU A 124 12.63 0.78 21.13
C LEU A 124 13.68 -0.30 21.46
N SER A 125 13.27 -1.56 21.54
CA SER A 125 14.19 -2.68 21.80
C SER A 125 15.23 -2.80 20.71
N SER A 126 14.82 -2.72 19.44
CA SER A 126 15.74 -2.81 18.30
C SER A 126 16.80 -1.71 18.31
N HIS A 127 16.44 -0.48 18.64
CA HIS A 127 17.41 0.62 18.76
C HIS A 127 18.32 0.46 19.99
N TYR A 128 17.83 -0.12 21.08
CA TYR A 128 18.64 -0.42 22.24
C TYR A 128 19.65 -1.53 21.94
N ASP A 129 19.25 -2.59 21.26
CA ASP A 129 20.13 -3.67 20.82
C ASP A 129 21.21 -3.14 19.88
N TYR A 130 20.84 -2.27 18.92
CA TYR A 130 21.79 -1.58 18.06
C TYR A 130 22.84 -0.79 18.83
N PHE A 131 22.44 -0.08 19.89
CA PHE A 131 23.40 0.61 20.76
C PHE A 131 24.36 -0.38 21.44
N LEU A 132 23.87 -1.52 21.92
CA LEU A 132 24.70 -2.55 22.53
C LEU A 132 25.69 -3.18 21.52
N ASP A 133 25.25 -3.40 20.29
CA ASP A 133 26.08 -3.97 19.22
C ASP A 133 27.19 -2.98 18.81
N LEU A 134 26.90 -1.69 18.77
CA LEU A 134 27.93 -0.64 18.61
C LEU A 134 28.98 -0.69 19.72
N VAL A 135 28.56 -0.85 20.98
CA VAL A 135 29.47 -0.91 22.12
C VAL A 135 30.33 -2.17 22.10
N ARG A 136 29.79 -3.29 21.58
CA ARG A 136 30.48 -4.57 21.46
C ARG A 136 31.40 -4.65 20.24
N GLY A 137 31.24 -3.75 19.26
CA GLY A 137 31.97 -3.79 17.99
C GLY A 137 31.48 -4.91 17.05
N ASP A 138 30.19 -5.24 17.13
CA ASP A 138 29.53 -6.18 16.22
C ASP A 138 29.10 -5.45 14.94
N ASP A 139 30.06 -5.28 14.03
CA ASP A 139 29.87 -4.49 12.81
C ASP A 139 28.79 -5.07 11.89
N ASP A 140 28.66 -6.40 11.82
CA ASP A 140 27.65 -7.05 10.96
C ASP A 140 26.23 -6.77 11.45
N SER A 141 25.97 -6.88 12.76
CA SER A 141 24.66 -6.55 13.35
C SER A 141 24.34 -5.07 13.22
N VAL A 142 25.33 -4.21 13.40
CA VAL A 142 25.21 -2.76 13.24
C VAL A 142 24.82 -2.38 11.82
N GLU A 143 25.48 -2.95 10.81
CA GLU A 143 25.19 -2.65 9.41
C GLU A 143 23.80 -3.18 9.01
N GLY A 144 23.45 -4.40 9.40
CA GLY A 144 22.11 -4.94 9.15
C GLY A 144 20.99 -4.09 9.76
N HIS A 145 21.20 -3.51 10.96
CA HIS A 145 20.25 -2.58 11.57
C HIS A 145 20.12 -1.28 10.76
N ARG A 146 21.23 -0.71 10.28
CA ARG A 146 21.25 0.51 9.46
C ARG A 146 20.52 0.27 8.14
N GLU A 147 20.87 -0.77 7.40
CA GLU A 147 20.22 -1.12 6.13
C GLU A 147 18.70 -1.26 6.31
N PHE A 148 18.27 -1.98 7.34
CA PHE A 148 16.84 -2.13 7.63
C PHE A 148 16.15 -0.79 7.91
N TYR A 149 16.72 0.06 8.76
CA TYR A 149 16.06 1.32 9.12
C TYR A 149 16.20 2.40 8.05
N ASP A 150 17.24 2.37 7.23
CA ASP A 150 17.36 3.26 6.08
C ASP A 150 16.21 3.00 5.09
N GLU A 151 15.91 1.74 4.81
CA GLU A 151 14.77 1.37 3.96
C GLU A 151 13.43 1.63 4.67
N TYR A 152 13.30 1.23 5.94
CA TYR A 152 12.07 1.41 6.72
C TYR A 152 11.68 2.88 6.87
N ASN A 153 12.64 3.78 6.97
CA ASN A 153 12.41 5.22 7.10
C ASN A 153 12.17 5.91 5.74
N ALA A 154 12.50 5.27 4.63
CA ALA A 154 12.35 5.82 3.28
C ALA A 154 10.90 5.80 2.78
N VAL A 155 9.95 6.23 3.61
CA VAL A 155 8.53 6.26 3.29
C VAL A 155 8.20 7.48 2.44
N LEU A 156 7.68 7.24 1.24
CA LEU A 156 7.31 8.28 0.29
C LEU A 156 5.90 8.83 0.56
N ASP A 157 5.69 10.10 0.22
CA ASP A 157 4.35 10.68 0.20
C ASP A 157 3.46 9.97 -0.81
N MET A 158 2.23 9.67 -0.41
CA MET A 158 1.21 9.12 -1.31
C MET A 158 0.34 10.24 -1.87
N PRO A 159 -0.05 10.20 -3.15
CA PRO A 159 -1.11 11.06 -3.68
C PRO A 159 -2.37 10.96 -2.83
N ALA A 160 -2.99 12.09 -2.52
CA ALA A 160 -4.18 12.12 -1.68
C ALA A 160 -5.31 11.29 -2.27
N GLU A 161 -5.48 11.34 -3.58
CA GLU A 161 -6.49 10.61 -4.33
C GLU A 161 -6.35 9.09 -4.10
N TYR A 162 -5.15 8.56 -4.30
CA TYR A 162 -4.85 7.14 -4.10
C TYR A 162 -5.13 6.68 -2.66
N TYR A 163 -4.68 7.47 -1.68
CA TYR A 163 -4.90 7.16 -0.27
C TYR A 163 -6.40 7.18 0.09
N LEU A 164 -7.12 8.23 -0.30
CA LEU A 164 -8.53 8.39 0.01
C LEU A 164 -9.40 7.35 -0.68
N ASP A 165 -9.11 7.02 -1.94
CA ASP A 165 -9.77 5.95 -2.67
C ASP A 165 -9.56 4.59 -1.98
N THR A 166 -8.33 4.34 -1.51
CA THR A 166 -8.01 3.11 -0.79
C THR A 166 -8.77 3.02 0.53
N ILE A 167 -8.77 4.08 1.34
CA ILE A 167 -9.54 4.12 2.59
C ILE A 167 -11.02 3.82 2.32
N LYS A 168 -11.60 4.47 1.32
CA LYS A 168 -13.00 4.27 0.98
C LYS A 168 -13.27 2.86 0.48
N THR A 169 -12.59 2.44 -0.57
CA THR A 169 -12.89 1.21 -1.31
C THR A 169 -12.57 -0.04 -0.50
N VAL A 170 -11.42 -0.05 0.18
CA VAL A 170 -10.92 -1.24 0.87
C VAL A 170 -11.42 -1.32 2.31
N PHE A 171 -11.36 -0.21 3.05
CA PHE A 171 -11.54 -0.21 4.50
C PHE A 171 -12.92 0.28 4.96
N GLN A 172 -13.68 1.02 4.14
CA GLN A 172 -15.01 1.50 4.49
C GLN A 172 -16.11 0.77 3.72
N ASP A 173 -16.01 0.69 2.40
CA ASP A 173 -17.02 0.07 1.55
C ASP A 173 -16.83 -1.47 1.43
N PHE A 174 -15.60 -1.97 1.75
CA PHE A 174 -15.24 -3.39 1.58
C PHE A 174 -15.58 -3.91 0.18
N ALA A 175 -15.36 -3.07 -0.82
CA ALA A 175 -15.94 -3.21 -2.14
C ALA A 175 -15.53 -4.51 -2.85
N LEU A 176 -14.29 -4.99 -2.64
CA LEU A 176 -13.81 -6.26 -3.19
C LEU A 176 -14.64 -7.44 -2.67
N VAL A 177 -14.78 -7.55 -1.35
CA VAL A 177 -15.47 -8.67 -0.69
C VAL A 177 -16.97 -8.62 -0.93
N ASN A 178 -17.54 -7.42 -1.00
CA ASN A 178 -18.95 -7.21 -1.32
C ASN A 178 -19.25 -7.41 -2.82
N GLY A 179 -18.23 -7.58 -3.67
CA GLY A 179 -18.40 -7.77 -5.10
C GLY A 179 -18.94 -6.53 -5.83
N THR A 180 -18.67 -5.34 -5.29
CA THR A 180 -19.17 -4.06 -5.81
C THR A 180 -18.07 -3.18 -6.40
N TRP A 181 -16.80 -3.59 -6.26
CA TRP A 181 -15.68 -2.77 -6.74
C TRP A 181 -15.65 -2.73 -8.27
N GLN A 182 -15.62 -1.50 -8.79
CA GLN A 182 -15.42 -1.22 -10.20
C GLN A 182 -14.13 -0.41 -10.38
N VAL A 183 -13.33 -0.79 -11.32
CA VAL A 183 -12.13 -0.10 -11.78
C VAL A 183 -12.40 0.39 -13.20
N ASN A 184 -12.37 1.68 -13.43
CA ASN A 184 -12.72 2.29 -14.72
C ASN A 184 -14.06 1.77 -15.30
N GLY A 185 -15.04 1.53 -14.43
CA GLY A 185 -16.37 1.05 -14.81
C GLY A 185 -16.49 -0.46 -15.02
N GLN A 186 -15.39 -1.22 -14.90
CA GLN A 186 -15.40 -2.68 -15.00
C GLN A 186 -15.43 -3.33 -13.63
N LEU A 187 -16.37 -4.23 -13.39
CA LEU A 187 -16.52 -4.94 -12.12
C LEU A 187 -15.37 -5.92 -11.88
N VAL A 188 -14.73 -5.82 -10.72
CA VAL A 188 -13.68 -6.76 -10.28
C VAL A 188 -14.30 -8.08 -9.84
N ARG A 189 -13.89 -9.19 -10.47
CA ARG A 189 -14.41 -10.53 -10.25
C ARG A 189 -13.28 -11.54 -9.97
N PRO A 190 -12.82 -11.70 -8.73
CA PRO A 190 -11.74 -12.64 -8.39
C PRO A 190 -12.02 -14.08 -8.80
N ARG A 191 -13.30 -14.47 -8.88
CA ARG A 191 -13.71 -15.80 -9.33
C ARG A 191 -13.36 -16.13 -10.79
N ASP A 192 -13.05 -15.12 -11.61
CA ASP A 192 -12.70 -15.31 -13.03
C ASP A 192 -11.21 -15.72 -13.16
N ILE A 193 -10.42 -15.65 -12.09
CA ILE A 193 -9.04 -16.14 -12.06
C ILE A 193 -9.06 -17.67 -12.04
N GLN A 194 -8.41 -18.29 -13.04
CA GLN A 194 -8.32 -19.74 -13.19
C GLN A 194 -6.92 -20.30 -12.93
N THR A 195 -5.94 -19.42 -12.70
CA THR A 195 -4.56 -19.79 -12.38
C THR A 195 -4.33 -19.85 -10.88
N THR A 196 -3.38 -20.68 -10.48
CA THR A 196 -3.02 -20.91 -9.07
C THR A 196 -2.03 -19.87 -8.56
#